data_51ab15ef18165dc47afbe9b71e395424
#
_entry.id   51ab15ef18165dc47afbe9b71e395424
#
_cell.length_a   1.000
_cell.length_b   1.000
_cell.length_c   1.000
_cell.angle_alpha   90.00
_cell.angle_beta   90.00
_cell.angle_gamma   90.00
#
_symmetry.space_group_name_H-M   'P 1'
#
loop_
_entity.id
_entity.type
_entity.pdbx_description
1 polymer ?
#
loop_
_entity_poly.entity_id
_entity_poly.type
_entity_poly.pdbx_seq_one_letter_code
_entity_poly.pdbx_strand_id
1 'polypeptide(L)'
;IFISFFSQIYSVFYCLLLRHKGYLCSPKLLKLSHMFTGIVQKGKIYAITPSDEGWELAITMTDFAAIVQLGDSVAIDGACLTVTKVEQDNMYFFVSTESIAKTIIRNYKVGNIVNTELPMQPKGYLGGHYVLGHVDATAKVTEIKITPTAWFLTIQVPEQFVKYIVYKGSIAINGVSLTINEVRDQLIELCIIPTTLDKTNINQLSVESMVNIEFDILAKYTEQLLL
;
A
#
# COMPACT_ATOMS: atom_id res chain seq x y z
N ILE A 1 11.24 13.14 -7.33
CA ILE A 1 11.00 12.03 -6.36
C ILE A 1 12.27 11.72 -5.58
N PHE A 2 13.47 11.73 -6.18
CA PHE A 2 14.76 11.51 -5.47
C PHE A 2 15.11 12.54 -4.40
N ILE A 3 14.61 13.76 -4.49
CA ILE A 3 14.91 14.86 -3.55
C ILE A 3 14.22 14.67 -2.20
N SER A 4 13.06 14.00 -2.13
CA SER A 4 12.29 13.79 -0.89
C SER A 4 12.95 12.80 0.07
N PHE A 5 13.56 11.72 -0.44
CA PHE A 5 14.15 10.66 0.39
C PHE A 5 15.46 11.12 1.08
N PHE A 6 16.31 11.84 0.36
CA PHE A 6 17.53 12.42 0.95
C PHE A 6 17.23 13.52 1.98
N SER A 7 16.18 14.31 1.78
CA SER A 7 15.82 15.35 2.75
C SER A 7 15.36 14.77 4.09
N GLN A 8 14.78 13.58 4.12
CA GLN A 8 14.31 12.93 5.35
C GLN A 8 15.46 12.30 6.15
N ILE A 9 16.42 11.66 5.50
CA ILE A 9 17.63 11.15 6.17
C ILE A 9 18.46 12.32 6.73
N TYR A 10 18.59 13.40 5.98
CA TYR A 10 19.25 14.62 6.46
C TYR A 10 18.49 15.26 7.64
N SER A 11 17.17 15.25 7.64
CA SER A 11 16.35 15.76 8.74
C SER A 11 16.55 14.98 10.04
N VAL A 12 16.64 13.65 9.98
CA VAL A 12 16.90 12.79 11.15
C VAL A 12 18.33 13.00 11.67
N PHE A 13 19.34 13.03 10.79
CA PHE A 13 20.72 13.32 11.17
C PHE A 13 20.90 14.75 11.70
N TYR A 14 20.22 15.72 11.09
CA TYR A 14 20.27 17.11 11.53
C TYR A 14 19.59 17.32 12.89
N CYS A 15 18.51 16.61 13.16
CA CYS A 15 17.82 16.62 14.46
C CYS A 15 18.66 15.95 15.56
N LEU A 16 19.38 14.86 15.25
CA LEU A 16 20.35 14.21 16.15
C LEU A 16 21.55 15.13 16.44
N LEU A 17 22.09 15.82 15.44
CA LEU A 17 23.19 16.79 15.58
C LEU A 17 22.77 18.03 16.40
N LEU A 18 21.53 18.51 16.23
CA LEU A 18 21.00 19.64 17.01
C LEU A 18 20.76 19.28 18.47
N ARG A 19 20.37 18.04 18.77
CA ARG A 19 20.21 17.54 20.15
C ARG A 19 21.52 17.51 20.92
N HIS A 20 22.64 17.24 20.21
CA HIS A 20 23.99 17.32 20.78
C HIS A 20 24.45 18.75 21.12
N LYS A 21 23.78 19.77 20.54
CA LYS A 21 24.06 21.19 20.78
C LYS A 21 23.04 21.88 21.70
N GLY A 22 22.18 21.12 22.40
CA GLY A 22 21.25 21.66 23.40
C GLY A 22 19.99 22.32 22.83
N TYR A 23 19.68 22.16 21.56
CA TYR A 23 18.44 22.67 20.98
C TYR A 23 17.28 21.68 21.20
N LEU A 24 16.19 22.16 21.78
CA LEU A 24 14.93 21.42 21.92
C LEU A 24 14.31 21.23 20.53
N CYS A 25 14.53 20.06 19.93
CA CYS A 25 13.81 19.65 18.72
C CYS A 25 12.40 19.22 19.14
N SER A 26 11.39 19.92 18.65
CA SER A 26 9.99 19.58 18.94
C SER A 26 9.69 18.17 18.41
N PRO A 27 9.05 17.27 19.18
CA PRO A 27 8.69 15.93 18.74
C PRO A 27 7.70 15.89 17.55
N LYS A 28 7.18 17.04 17.13
CA LYS A 28 6.31 17.17 15.94
C LYS A 28 7.03 16.96 14.60
N LEU A 29 8.38 16.86 14.57
CA LEU A 29 9.16 16.81 13.32
C LEU A 29 9.54 15.41 12.84
N LEU A 30 9.19 14.35 13.56
CA LEU A 30 9.44 12.97 13.14
C LEU A 30 8.12 12.29 12.72
N LYS A 31 7.43 12.85 11.73
CA LYS A 31 6.51 12.04 10.92
C LYS A 31 7.39 11.20 9.99
N LEU A 32 7.57 9.92 10.28
CA LEU A 32 7.96 8.88 9.30
C LEU A 32 6.74 8.70 8.37
N SER A 33 6.55 9.66 7.46
CA SER A 33 5.23 9.96 6.88
C SER A 33 4.85 9.10 5.67
N HIS A 34 5.59 8.03 5.33
CA HIS A 34 5.33 7.31 4.07
C HIS A 34 5.63 5.81 4.13
N MET A 35 5.59 5.17 5.29
CA MET A 35 5.82 3.74 5.41
C MET A 35 4.59 3.06 6.00
N PHE A 36 4.17 1.97 5.39
CA PHE A 36 3.05 1.14 5.78
C PHE A 36 3.55 -0.26 6.17
N THR A 37 2.67 -1.08 6.72
CA THR A 37 3.00 -2.43 7.20
C THR A 37 2.31 -3.52 6.38
N GLY A 38 1.29 -3.16 5.61
CA GLY A 38 0.41 -4.08 4.91
C GLY A 38 -0.65 -4.72 5.82
N ILE A 39 -0.91 -4.11 6.98
CA ILE A 39 -2.03 -4.46 7.86
C ILE A 39 -3.12 -3.40 7.66
N VAL A 40 -4.12 -3.76 6.90
CA VAL A 40 -5.10 -2.84 6.35
C VAL A 40 -6.44 -2.90 7.07
N GLN A 41 -7.26 -1.87 6.82
CA GLN A 41 -8.69 -1.81 7.14
C GLN A 41 -9.50 -1.57 5.87
N LYS A 42 -10.82 -1.74 5.94
CA LYS A 42 -11.72 -1.48 4.81
C LYS A 42 -12.13 -0.02 4.76
N GLY A 43 -12.05 0.59 3.58
CA GLY A 43 -12.72 1.82 3.22
C GLY A 43 -13.74 1.56 2.11
N LYS A 44 -14.62 2.53 1.86
CA LYS A 44 -15.62 2.46 0.78
C LYS A 44 -15.53 3.69 -0.12
N ILE A 45 -15.46 3.49 -1.42
CA ILE A 45 -15.44 4.59 -2.38
C ILE A 45 -16.77 5.32 -2.32
N TYR A 46 -16.70 6.58 -1.90
CA TYR A 46 -17.84 7.49 -1.77
C TYR A 46 -18.14 8.22 -3.06
N ALA A 47 -17.11 8.77 -3.72
CA ALA A 47 -17.23 9.50 -4.98
C ALA A 47 -15.96 9.39 -5.83
N ILE A 48 -16.12 9.55 -7.13
CA ILE A 48 -15.02 9.64 -8.11
C ILE A 48 -15.39 10.80 -9.04
N THR A 49 -14.53 11.81 -9.10
CA THR A 49 -14.73 12.98 -9.98
C THR A 49 -13.55 13.07 -10.95
N PRO A 50 -13.70 12.60 -12.19
CA PRO A 50 -12.66 12.73 -13.22
C PRO A 50 -12.42 14.18 -13.63
N SER A 51 -11.15 14.51 -13.94
CA SER A 51 -10.72 15.75 -14.57
C SER A 51 -9.62 15.48 -15.59
N ASP A 52 -9.23 16.49 -16.38
CA ASP A 52 -8.15 16.36 -17.35
C ASP A 52 -6.78 16.12 -16.72
N GLU A 53 -6.59 16.56 -15.47
CA GLU A 53 -5.33 16.42 -14.74
C GLU A 53 -5.24 15.13 -13.89
N GLY A 54 -6.34 14.43 -13.69
CA GLY A 54 -6.46 13.24 -12.83
C GLY A 54 -7.85 13.11 -12.24
N TRP A 55 -7.98 12.32 -11.17
CA TRP A 55 -9.26 12.15 -10.50
C TRP A 55 -9.22 12.70 -9.06
N GLU A 56 -10.32 13.29 -8.61
CA GLU A 56 -10.59 13.42 -7.19
C GLU A 56 -11.34 12.14 -6.73
N LEU A 57 -10.75 11.44 -5.78
CA LEU A 57 -11.30 10.23 -5.20
C LEU A 57 -11.69 10.51 -3.75
N ALA A 58 -12.95 10.27 -3.39
CA ALA A 58 -13.43 10.35 -2.02
C ALA A 58 -13.70 8.96 -1.46
N ILE A 59 -13.19 8.68 -0.26
CA ILE A 59 -13.29 7.38 0.41
C ILE A 59 -13.82 7.60 1.82
N THR A 60 -14.89 6.87 2.18
CA THR A 60 -15.38 6.80 3.56
C THR A 60 -14.46 5.86 4.35
N MET A 61 -13.86 6.40 5.43
CA MET A 61 -12.93 5.68 6.33
C MET A 61 -13.25 6.05 7.78
N THR A 62 -14.36 5.53 8.30
CA THR A 62 -14.92 5.90 9.61
C THR A 62 -13.92 5.73 10.75
N ASP A 63 -13.14 4.63 10.75
CA ASP A 63 -12.14 4.33 11.79
C ASP A 63 -10.97 5.31 11.79
N PHE A 64 -10.77 6.06 10.71
CA PHE A 64 -9.66 7.01 10.55
C PHE A 64 -10.07 8.47 10.65
N ALA A 65 -11.37 8.75 10.62
CA ALA A 65 -11.92 10.12 10.53
C ALA A 65 -11.41 11.07 11.64
N ALA A 66 -11.20 10.55 12.85
CA ALA A 66 -10.75 11.35 13.98
C ALA A 66 -9.24 11.66 13.99
N ILE A 67 -8.44 10.97 13.17
CA ILE A 67 -6.97 11.02 13.26
C ILE A 67 -6.28 11.48 11.98
N VAL A 68 -6.92 11.31 10.82
CA VAL A 68 -6.39 11.75 9.52
C VAL A 68 -6.47 13.26 9.38
N GLN A 69 -5.40 13.86 8.86
CA GLN A 69 -5.29 15.28 8.62
C GLN A 69 -4.96 15.58 7.15
N LEU A 70 -5.26 16.79 6.72
CA LEU A 70 -4.83 17.32 5.42
C LEU A 70 -3.30 17.14 5.25
N GLY A 71 -2.89 16.61 4.11
CA GLY A 71 -1.49 16.34 3.78
C GLY A 71 -0.96 15.01 4.33
N ASP A 72 -1.74 14.23 5.06
CA ASP A 72 -1.33 12.88 5.47
C ASP A 72 -1.32 11.95 4.25
N SER A 73 -0.42 10.96 4.28
CA SER A 73 -0.42 9.87 3.31
C SER A 73 -1.34 8.75 3.80
N VAL A 74 -2.07 8.14 2.89
CA VAL A 74 -2.87 6.94 3.14
C VAL A 74 -2.63 5.97 1.99
N ALA A 75 -2.40 4.69 2.30
CA ALA A 75 -2.35 3.65 1.28
C ALA A 75 -3.78 3.23 0.93
N ILE A 76 -4.13 3.28 -0.35
CA ILE A 76 -5.42 2.84 -0.90
C ILE A 76 -5.16 1.69 -1.87
N ASP A 77 -5.59 0.49 -1.51
CA ASP A 77 -5.20 -0.75 -2.21
C ASP A 77 -3.68 -0.78 -2.52
N GLY A 78 -2.87 -0.35 -1.55
CA GLY A 78 -1.42 -0.28 -1.65
C GLY A 78 -0.86 0.91 -2.43
N ALA A 79 -1.69 1.80 -2.98
CA ALA A 79 -1.21 3.03 -3.59
C ALA A 79 -1.18 4.17 -2.56
N CYS A 80 -0.01 4.75 -2.32
CA CYS A 80 0.16 5.90 -1.42
C CYS A 80 -0.44 7.16 -2.04
N LEU A 81 -1.50 7.68 -1.44
CA LEU A 81 -2.17 8.90 -1.85
C LEU A 81 -2.14 9.94 -0.72
N THR A 82 -2.11 11.22 -1.09
CA THR A 82 -2.11 12.33 -0.14
C THR A 82 -3.53 12.86 0.06
N VAL A 83 -3.92 13.02 1.34
CA VAL A 83 -5.21 13.60 1.72
C VAL A 83 -5.24 15.08 1.33
N THR A 84 -6.18 15.45 0.47
CA THR A 84 -6.39 16.83 0.00
C THR A 84 -7.53 17.54 0.72
N LYS A 85 -8.44 16.79 1.35
CA LYS A 85 -9.58 17.31 2.10
C LYS A 85 -10.12 16.23 3.04
N VAL A 86 -10.68 16.63 4.16
CA VAL A 86 -11.41 15.76 5.10
C VAL A 86 -12.78 16.37 5.36
N GLU A 87 -13.85 15.62 5.17
CA GLU A 87 -15.23 16.01 5.47
C GLU A 87 -15.95 14.86 6.17
N GLN A 88 -16.21 15.03 7.46
CA GLN A 88 -16.78 13.97 8.30
C GLN A 88 -15.95 12.68 8.19
N ASP A 89 -16.54 11.59 7.73
CA ASP A 89 -15.88 10.29 7.53
C ASP A 89 -15.28 10.11 6.13
N ASN A 90 -15.34 11.14 5.28
CA ASN A 90 -14.84 11.08 3.91
C ASN A 90 -13.50 11.80 3.78
N MET A 91 -12.49 11.09 3.28
CA MET A 91 -11.18 11.60 2.91
C MET A 91 -11.10 11.71 1.40
N TYR A 92 -10.61 12.85 0.93
CA TYR A 92 -10.45 13.16 -0.48
C TYR A 92 -8.99 13.09 -0.88
N PHE A 93 -8.73 12.57 -2.05
CA PHE A 93 -7.40 12.35 -2.60
C PHE A 93 -7.37 12.81 -4.05
N PHE A 94 -6.27 13.47 -4.44
CA PHE A 94 -5.99 13.68 -5.85
C PHE A 94 -5.18 12.49 -6.38
N VAL A 95 -5.67 11.87 -7.46
CA VAL A 95 -5.02 10.73 -8.11
C VAL A 95 -4.53 11.18 -9.48
N SER A 96 -3.22 11.20 -9.67
CA SER A 96 -2.61 11.60 -10.94
C SER A 96 -2.96 10.64 -12.09
N THR A 97 -2.87 11.11 -13.31
CA THR A 97 -3.05 10.28 -14.52
C THR A 97 -2.09 9.10 -14.55
N GLU A 98 -0.86 9.26 -14.05
CA GLU A 98 0.11 8.17 -13.92
C GLU A 98 -0.36 7.09 -12.93
N SER A 99 -0.82 7.48 -11.74
CA SER A 99 -1.35 6.54 -10.74
C SER A 99 -2.58 5.79 -11.27
N ILE A 100 -3.48 6.49 -11.98
CA ILE A 100 -4.64 5.87 -12.62
C ILE A 100 -4.19 4.83 -13.66
N ALA A 101 -3.19 5.14 -14.48
CA ALA A 101 -2.71 4.24 -15.53
C ALA A 101 -1.99 3.02 -14.98
N LYS A 102 -1.24 3.15 -13.87
CA LYS A 102 -0.37 2.10 -13.33
C LYS A 102 -1.02 1.21 -12.26
N THR A 103 -2.19 1.59 -11.75
CA THR A 103 -2.84 0.87 -10.66
C THR A 103 -4.25 0.41 -11.04
N ILE A 104 -4.88 -0.38 -10.16
CA ILE A 104 -6.27 -0.79 -10.32
C ILE A 104 -7.27 0.36 -10.10
N ILE A 105 -6.82 1.55 -9.67
CA ILE A 105 -7.68 2.72 -9.42
C ILE A 105 -8.55 3.04 -10.63
N ARG A 106 -8.03 2.85 -11.86
CA ARG A 106 -8.79 3.03 -13.12
C ARG A 106 -10.07 2.20 -13.20
N ASN A 107 -10.17 1.11 -12.43
CA ASN A 107 -11.31 0.20 -12.42
C ASN A 107 -12.30 0.49 -11.29
N TYR A 108 -12.01 1.48 -10.44
CA TYR A 108 -12.86 1.79 -9.31
C TYR A 108 -14.24 2.29 -9.71
N LYS A 109 -15.22 1.92 -8.88
CA LYS A 109 -16.60 2.38 -8.97
C LYS A 109 -17.07 2.85 -7.60
N VAL A 110 -17.95 3.82 -7.57
CA VAL A 110 -18.63 4.23 -6.33
C VAL A 110 -19.27 3.01 -5.67
N GLY A 111 -19.05 2.87 -4.38
CA GLY A 111 -19.51 1.75 -3.58
C GLY A 111 -18.53 0.58 -3.47
N ASN A 112 -17.44 0.52 -4.27
CA ASN A 112 -16.42 -0.52 -4.10
C ASN A 112 -15.77 -0.42 -2.71
N ILE A 113 -15.39 -1.55 -2.16
CA ILE A 113 -14.59 -1.66 -0.95
C ILE A 113 -13.12 -1.67 -1.37
N VAL A 114 -12.31 -0.86 -0.72
CA VAL A 114 -10.86 -0.76 -0.88
C VAL A 114 -10.16 -1.04 0.43
N ASN A 115 -8.93 -1.52 0.37
CA ASN A 115 -8.06 -1.61 1.55
C ASN A 115 -7.45 -0.26 1.83
N THR A 116 -7.42 0.14 3.10
CA THR A 116 -6.86 1.42 3.54
C THR A 116 -5.90 1.20 4.68
N GLU A 117 -4.78 1.93 4.70
CA GLU A 117 -3.82 1.90 5.81
C GLU A 117 -3.25 3.29 6.05
N LEU A 118 -3.13 3.69 7.32
CA LEU A 118 -2.40 4.90 7.73
C LEU A 118 -0.90 4.60 7.84
N PRO A 119 -0.04 5.62 7.68
CA PRO A 119 1.39 5.44 7.86
C PRO A 119 1.73 4.89 9.24
N MET A 120 2.72 4.00 9.28
CA MET A 120 3.23 3.44 10.52
C MET A 120 3.70 4.55 11.48
N GLN A 121 3.26 4.48 12.72
CA GLN A 121 3.70 5.40 13.76
C GLN A 121 5.08 4.99 14.31
N PRO A 122 5.91 5.92 14.81
CA PRO A 122 7.26 5.64 15.32
C PRO A 122 7.33 4.61 16.46
N LYS A 123 6.22 4.37 17.16
CA LYS A 123 6.05 3.36 18.21
C LYS A 123 5.12 2.22 17.79
N GLY A 124 4.73 2.18 16.52
CA GLY A 124 3.86 1.14 15.96
C GLY A 124 4.60 -0.18 15.79
N TYR A 125 3.83 -1.26 15.69
CA TYR A 125 4.37 -2.58 15.37
C TYR A 125 4.44 -2.77 13.86
N LEU A 126 5.53 -3.34 13.37
CA LEU A 126 5.62 -3.84 12.00
C LEU A 126 4.97 -5.23 11.94
N GLY A 127 3.65 -5.27 11.76
CA GLY A 127 2.89 -6.53 11.76
C GLY A 127 2.99 -7.33 10.47
N GLY A 128 3.43 -6.72 9.36
CA GLY A 128 3.68 -7.35 8.07
C GLY A 128 5.13 -7.15 7.62
N HIS A 129 5.34 -6.41 6.53
CA HIS A 129 6.66 -6.05 6.02
C HIS A 129 6.71 -4.55 5.64
N TYR A 130 7.83 -4.08 5.14
CA TYR A 130 7.96 -2.68 4.69
C TYR A 130 7.21 -2.47 3.38
N VAL A 131 6.04 -1.84 3.45
CA VAL A 131 5.20 -1.43 2.32
C VAL A 131 5.32 0.08 2.16
N LEU A 132 5.69 0.54 0.98
CA LEU A 132 5.91 1.96 0.71
C LEU A 132 4.69 2.65 0.11
N GLY A 133 3.75 1.86 -0.40
CA GLY A 133 2.61 2.38 -1.16
C GLY A 133 3.00 2.73 -2.61
N HIS A 134 4.11 2.17 -3.08
CA HIS A 134 4.63 2.40 -4.43
C HIS A 134 4.37 1.17 -5.29
N VAL A 135 3.16 1.07 -5.81
CA VAL A 135 2.72 -0.03 -6.66
C VAL A 135 3.65 -0.20 -7.86
N ASP A 136 4.24 -1.40 -8.00
CA ASP A 136 5.17 -1.73 -9.07
C ASP A 136 4.44 -2.11 -10.36
N ALA A 137 3.35 -2.86 -10.21
CA ALA A 137 2.57 -3.39 -11.33
C ALA A 137 1.15 -3.72 -10.90
N THR A 138 0.30 -3.93 -11.90
CA THR A 138 -0.94 -4.69 -11.73
C THR A 138 -0.75 -6.10 -12.24
N ALA A 139 -1.43 -7.06 -11.60
CA ALA A 139 -1.36 -8.47 -11.99
C ALA A 139 -2.74 -9.11 -11.92
N LYS A 140 -2.86 -10.24 -12.61
CA LYS A 140 -4.12 -10.96 -12.76
C LYS A 140 -4.21 -12.13 -11.78
N VAL A 141 -5.36 -12.28 -11.14
CA VAL A 141 -5.74 -13.50 -10.44
C VAL A 141 -6.11 -14.57 -11.46
N THR A 142 -5.36 -15.67 -11.50
CA THR A 142 -5.57 -16.76 -12.48
C THR A 142 -6.34 -17.93 -11.89
N GLU A 143 -6.29 -18.14 -10.57
CA GLU A 143 -7.01 -19.22 -9.90
C GLU A 143 -7.35 -18.80 -8.47
N ILE A 144 -8.51 -19.26 -7.99
CA ILE A 144 -8.92 -19.20 -6.59
C ILE A 144 -9.42 -20.57 -6.18
N LYS A 145 -8.70 -21.24 -5.30
CA LYS A 145 -9.10 -22.51 -4.70
C LYS A 145 -9.58 -22.26 -3.29
N ILE A 146 -10.85 -22.54 -3.04
CA ILE A 146 -11.47 -22.34 -1.73
C ILE A 146 -11.46 -23.67 -0.98
N THR A 147 -10.97 -23.64 0.27
CA THR A 147 -11.03 -24.75 1.22
C THR A 147 -11.77 -24.31 2.49
N PRO A 148 -12.16 -25.26 3.37
CA PRO A 148 -12.83 -24.88 4.62
C PRO A 148 -12.02 -23.97 5.54
N THR A 149 -10.68 -23.96 5.40
CA THR A 149 -9.76 -23.26 6.32
C THR A 149 -9.06 -22.05 5.70
N ALA A 150 -9.03 -21.95 4.36
CA ALA A 150 -8.32 -20.86 3.67
C ALA A 150 -8.69 -20.76 2.20
N TRP A 151 -8.42 -19.63 1.57
CA TRP A 151 -8.37 -19.49 0.13
C TRP A 151 -6.91 -19.56 -0.35
N PHE A 152 -6.68 -20.28 -1.45
CA PHE A 152 -5.41 -20.26 -2.18
C PHE A 152 -5.61 -19.43 -3.43
N LEU A 153 -4.87 -18.34 -3.51
CA LEU A 153 -4.96 -17.34 -4.57
C LEU A 153 -3.73 -17.46 -5.45
N THR A 154 -3.91 -17.79 -6.74
CA THR A 154 -2.82 -17.81 -7.71
C THR A 154 -2.84 -16.52 -8.52
N ILE A 155 -1.70 -15.84 -8.59
CA ILE A 155 -1.51 -14.57 -9.28
C ILE A 155 -0.41 -14.72 -10.32
N GLN A 156 -0.66 -14.21 -11.52
CA GLN A 156 0.33 -14.13 -12.59
C GLN A 156 1.10 -12.81 -12.49
N VAL A 157 2.35 -12.90 -12.08
CA VAL A 157 3.27 -11.76 -11.97
C VAL A 157 3.88 -11.44 -13.33
N PRO A 158 4.01 -10.16 -13.74
CA PRO A 158 4.70 -9.80 -14.97
C PRO A 158 6.17 -10.26 -14.96
N GLU A 159 6.63 -10.82 -16.06
CA GLU A 159 7.94 -11.51 -16.19
C GLU A 159 9.13 -10.69 -15.66
N GLN A 160 9.15 -9.40 -15.93
CA GLN A 160 10.24 -8.49 -15.52
C GLN A 160 10.41 -8.37 -13.99
N PHE A 161 9.40 -8.76 -13.21
CA PHE A 161 9.40 -8.67 -11.74
C PHE A 161 9.59 -10.02 -11.05
N VAL A 162 9.67 -11.14 -11.78
CA VAL A 162 9.87 -12.48 -11.21
C VAL A 162 11.13 -12.56 -10.36
N LYS A 163 12.16 -11.81 -10.70
CA LYS A 163 13.41 -11.70 -9.95
C LYS A 163 13.24 -11.16 -8.50
N TYR A 164 12.14 -10.50 -8.18
CA TYR A 164 11.84 -10.01 -6.82
C TYR A 164 11.02 -10.99 -6.00
N ILE A 165 10.62 -12.12 -6.58
CA ILE A 165 9.82 -13.14 -5.91
C ILE A 165 10.73 -14.08 -5.15
N VAL A 166 10.49 -14.21 -3.85
CA VAL A 166 11.23 -15.14 -2.99
C VAL A 166 10.23 -16.12 -2.35
N TYR A 167 10.48 -17.43 -2.51
CA TYR A 167 9.70 -18.46 -1.81
C TYR A 167 9.71 -18.20 -0.30
N LYS A 168 8.52 -18.17 0.31
CA LYS A 168 8.30 -17.77 1.72
C LYS A 168 8.68 -16.30 2.02
N GLY A 169 8.93 -15.49 1.02
CA GLY A 169 9.07 -14.05 1.16
C GLY A 169 7.73 -13.34 1.27
N SER A 170 7.79 -12.04 1.48
CA SER A 170 6.63 -11.15 1.59
C SER A 170 6.32 -10.48 0.26
N ILE A 171 5.04 -10.18 0.04
CA ILE A 171 4.54 -9.40 -1.09
C ILE A 171 3.29 -8.63 -0.64
N ALA A 172 3.09 -7.42 -1.15
CA ALA A 172 1.86 -6.67 -0.91
C ALA A 172 0.91 -6.80 -2.11
N ILE A 173 -0.30 -7.31 -1.86
CA ILE A 173 -1.39 -7.43 -2.82
C ILE A 173 -2.53 -6.53 -2.40
N ASN A 174 -2.89 -5.55 -3.22
CA ASN A 174 -3.82 -4.49 -2.84
C ASN A 174 -3.48 -3.91 -1.45
N GLY A 175 -2.19 -3.70 -1.18
CA GLY A 175 -1.68 -3.20 0.09
C GLY A 175 -1.65 -4.20 1.24
N VAL A 176 -2.14 -5.42 1.06
CA VAL A 176 -2.14 -6.45 2.12
C VAL A 176 -0.83 -7.21 2.09
N SER A 177 -0.12 -7.23 3.23
CA SER A 177 1.10 -8.03 3.40
C SER A 177 0.76 -9.52 3.45
N LEU A 178 1.30 -10.28 2.50
CA LEU A 178 1.04 -11.71 2.36
C LEU A 178 2.35 -12.47 2.18
N THR A 179 2.34 -13.75 2.55
CA THR A 179 3.46 -14.66 2.35
C THR A 179 3.30 -15.44 1.04
N ILE A 180 4.35 -15.51 0.25
CA ILE A 180 4.40 -16.31 -0.97
C ILE A 180 4.57 -17.78 -0.58
N ASN A 181 3.54 -18.60 -0.81
CA ASN A 181 3.53 -20.00 -0.43
C ASN A 181 4.22 -20.88 -1.45
N GLU A 182 4.04 -20.59 -2.72
CA GLU A 182 4.60 -21.34 -3.83
C GLU A 182 4.95 -20.40 -4.99
N VAL A 183 5.96 -20.77 -5.75
CA VAL A 183 6.40 -20.05 -6.95
C VAL A 183 6.58 -21.08 -8.08
N ARG A 184 5.90 -20.85 -9.20
CA ARG A 184 6.00 -21.66 -10.42
C ARG A 184 6.11 -20.73 -11.62
N ASP A 185 7.31 -20.57 -12.14
CA ASP A 185 7.60 -19.60 -13.20
C ASP A 185 7.12 -18.19 -12.83
N GLN A 186 6.11 -17.66 -13.53
CA GLN A 186 5.49 -16.36 -13.27
C GLN A 186 4.29 -16.42 -12.30
N LEU A 187 3.93 -17.62 -11.84
CA LEU A 187 2.77 -17.81 -10.95
C LEU A 187 3.23 -17.88 -9.50
N ILE A 188 2.59 -17.10 -8.65
CA ILE A 188 2.73 -17.18 -7.19
C ILE A 188 1.43 -17.65 -6.57
N GLU A 189 1.53 -18.51 -5.56
CA GLU A 189 0.39 -18.92 -4.74
C GLU A 189 0.47 -18.28 -3.35
N LEU A 190 -0.63 -17.74 -2.91
CA LEU A 190 -0.81 -17.09 -1.60
C LEU A 190 -1.91 -17.83 -0.83
N CYS A 191 -1.68 -18.09 0.46
CA CYS A 191 -2.68 -18.68 1.35
C CYS A 191 -3.36 -17.57 2.18
N ILE A 192 -4.65 -17.39 1.98
CA ILE A 192 -5.44 -16.33 2.62
C ILE A 192 -6.29 -16.94 3.72
N ILE A 193 -5.96 -16.61 4.96
CA ILE A 193 -6.69 -17.10 6.14
C ILE A 193 -8.01 -16.33 6.35
N PRO A 194 -8.99 -16.91 7.07
CA PRO A 194 -10.31 -16.30 7.25
C PRO A 194 -10.27 -14.88 7.80
N THR A 195 -9.39 -14.58 8.74
CA THR A 195 -9.26 -13.22 9.31
C THR A 195 -8.84 -12.18 8.24
N THR A 196 -7.97 -12.58 7.29
CA THR A 196 -7.56 -11.70 6.19
C THR A 196 -8.72 -11.49 5.20
N LEU A 197 -9.48 -12.54 4.89
CA LEU A 197 -10.68 -12.43 4.05
C LEU A 197 -11.73 -11.51 4.67
N ASP A 198 -11.91 -11.58 5.98
CA ASP A 198 -12.87 -10.74 6.70
C ASP A 198 -12.45 -9.27 6.72
N LYS A 199 -11.18 -8.99 6.96
CA LYS A 199 -10.66 -7.63 7.16
C LYS A 199 -10.25 -6.89 5.89
N THR A 200 -10.21 -7.56 4.74
CA THR A 200 -9.71 -6.98 3.49
C THR A 200 -10.69 -7.14 2.33
N ASN A 201 -10.44 -6.46 1.21
CA ASN A 201 -11.22 -6.64 -0.01
C ASN A 201 -10.83 -7.88 -0.83
N ILE A 202 -9.89 -8.71 -0.34
CA ILE A 202 -9.47 -9.94 -1.04
C ILE A 202 -10.63 -10.91 -1.24
N ASN A 203 -11.60 -10.94 -0.32
CA ASN A 203 -12.79 -11.75 -0.43
C ASN A 203 -13.74 -11.37 -1.59
N GLN A 204 -13.51 -10.22 -2.25
CA GLN A 204 -14.28 -9.77 -3.41
C GLN A 204 -13.58 -10.13 -4.74
N LEU A 205 -12.37 -10.69 -4.68
CA LEU A 205 -11.63 -11.08 -5.87
C LEU A 205 -12.28 -12.33 -6.51
N SER A 206 -12.21 -12.36 -7.83
CA SER A 206 -12.58 -13.50 -8.67
C SER A 206 -11.42 -13.79 -9.63
N VAL A 207 -11.47 -14.93 -10.31
CA VAL A 207 -10.58 -15.19 -11.45
C VAL A 207 -10.76 -14.07 -12.46
N GLU A 208 -9.68 -13.63 -13.09
CA GLU A 208 -9.55 -12.47 -13.97
C GLU A 208 -9.54 -11.10 -13.25
N SER A 209 -9.74 -11.03 -11.92
CA SER A 209 -9.57 -9.78 -11.18
C SER A 209 -8.15 -9.28 -11.31
N MET A 210 -8.00 -7.96 -11.48
CA MET A 210 -6.71 -7.28 -11.42
C MET A 210 -6.43 -6.82 -9.99
N VAL A 211 -5.19 -6.95 -9.54
CA VAL A 211 -4.71 -6.51 -8.22
C VAL A 211 -3.47 -5.64 -8.37
N ASN A 212 -3.26 -4.71 -7.45
CA ASN A 212 -2.00 -4.00 -7.31
C ASN A 212 -0.97 -4.91 -6.65
N ILE A 213 0.27 -4.88 -7.14
CA ILE A 213 1.41 -5.56 -6.52
C ILE A 213 2.48 -4.55 -6.16
N GLU A 214 3.00 -4.66 -4.95
CA GLU A 214 4.26 -4.05 -4.52
C GLU A 214 5.19 -5.16 -4.01
N PHE A 215 6.40 -5.25 -4.58
CA PHE A 215 7.42 -6.20 -4.14
C PHE A 215 8.17 -5.65 -2.94
N ASP A 216 8.67 -6.56 -2.10
CA ASP A 216 9.45 -6.17 -0.93
C ASP A 216 10.62 -5.29 -1.36
N ILE A 217 10.72 -4.11 -0.75
CA ILE A 217 11.75 -3.12 -1.06
C ILE A 217 13.17 -3.67 -0.85
N LEU A 218 13.35 -4.64 0.05
CA LEU A 218 14.64 -5.28 0.28
C LEU A 218 15.13 -6.05 -0.95
N ALA A 219 14.23 -6.69 -1.71
CA ALA A 219 14.59 -7.37 -2.95
C ALA A 219 15.11 -6.37 -4.00
N LYS A 220 14.48 -5.20 -4.12
CA LYS A 220 14.88 -4.14 -5.07
C LYS A 220 16.24 -3.54 -4.70
N TYR A 221 16.49 -3.27 -3.42
CA TYR A 221 17.79 -2.79 -2.97
C TYR A 221 18.88 -3.84 -3.12
N THR A 222 18.58 -5.11 -2.85
CA THR A 222 19.53 -6.21 -3.07
C THR A 222 19.96 -6.30 -4.53
N GLU A 223 19.04 -6.22 -5.48
CA GLU A 223 19.37 -6.17 -6.90
C GLU A 223 20.28 -4.99 -7.22
N GLN A 224 19.92 -3.79 -6.78
CA GLN A 224 20.69 -2.58 -7.09
C GLN A 224 22.12 -2.62 -6.51
N LEU A 225 22.35 -3.35 -5.42
CA LEU A 225 23.68 -3.49 -4.80
C LEU A 225 24.53 -4.58 -5.47
N LEU A 226 23.94 -5.49 -6.25
CA LEU A 226 24.63 -6.57 -6.95
C LEU A 226 24.99 -6.24 -8.40
N LEU A 227 24.47 -5.11 -8.92
CA LEU A 227 24.79 -4.58 -10.26
C LEU A 227 25.95 -3.60 -10.23
#